data_0201fcfa1b7d91a8dddb71b9714a321e
#
_entry.id   0201fcfa1b7d91a8dddb71b9714a321e
#
_cell.length_a   1.000
_cell.length_b   1.000
_cell.length_c   1.000
_cell.angle_alpha   90.00
_cell.angle_beta   90.00
_cell.angle_gamma   90.00
#
_symmetry.space_group_name_H-M   'P 1'
#
loop_
_entity.id
_entity.type
_entity.pdbx_description
1 polymer ?
#
loop_
_entity_poly.entity_id
_entity_poly.type
_entity_poly.pdbx_seq_one_letter_code
_entity_poly.pdbx_strand_id
1 'polypeptide(L)'
;MKRPADVTLGIDLANRTGICKIEWGSTSATITRLDVVQDITTEKGWDIVKQAVVEAHKNGWWVGIDAPFGFPEAFGQSVEALRDPTGKTSGSPHTFSQAPFSDARVWRATEKITKDASGIDHLSSTVTNQITGHVINCDDLRYEVIGRARNWADGRLGCTTGIVEVYPAAALKIWEAPVGKYKTNQVDLCGLVKWLFRSMSVSWLQFSTGGGGLKWKLLRTLMSKDDAFDALICALIARLASLPGGPTCPYHHTFTPAQMDLFRSEGWIHLPPLAPTLCYLDPANIPYIGQCPQCGG
;
A
#
# COMPACT_ATOMS: atom_id res chain seq x y z
N MET A 1 19.19 -1.78 -16.65
CA MET A 1 18.68 -1.54 -15.28
C MET A 1 17.46 -0.65 -15.36
N LYS A 2 16.36 -1.06 -14.73
CA LYS A 2 15.17 -0.23 -14.61
C LYS A 2 15.52 0.93 -13.66
N ARG A 3 15.26 2.19 -14.07
CA ARG A 3 15.50 3.34 -13.17
C ARG A 3 14.45 3.34 -12.07
N PRO A 4 14.80 3.75 -10.84
CA PRO A 4 13.79 4.01 -9.82
C PRO A 4 12.74 4.99 -10.33
N ALA A 5 11.51 4.89 -9.84
CA ALA A 5 10.45 5.81 -10.27
C ALA A 5 10.81 7.27 -9.95
N ASP A 6 10.77 8.16 -10.95
CA ASP A 6 11.00 9.59 -10.71
C ASP A 6 9.82 10.26 -9.99
N VAL A 7 8.67 9.60 -9.95
CA VAL A 7 7.47 10.06 -9.25
C VAL A 7 6.76 8.87 -8.61
N THR A 8 6.29 9.07 -7.38
CA THR A 8 5.42 8.10 -6.70
C THR A 8 4.13 8.76 -6.24
N LEU A 9 3.05 7.98 -6.29
CA LEU A 9 1.74 8.34 -5.77
C LEU A 9 1.38 7.40 -4.63
N GLY A 10 0.92 7.93 -3.51
CA GLY A 10 0.36 7.16 -2.41
C GLY A 10 -1.11 7.45 -2.25
N ILE A 11 -1.88 6.42 -1.98
CA ILE A 11 -3.33 6.49 -1.77
C ILE A 11 -3.67 5.69 -0.52
N ASP A 12 -4.25 6.35 0.45
CA ASP A 12 -4.94 5.72 1.58
C ASP A 12 -6.43 5.61 1.20
N LEU A 13 -6.82 4.44 0.67
CA LEU A 13 -8.13 4.23 0.07
C LEU A 13 -9.17 3.86 1.13
N ALA A 14 -9.90 4.86 1.59
CA ALA A 14 -11.01 4.74 2.53
C ALA A 14 -12.14 5.68 2.10
N ASN A 15 -13.27 5.71 2.83
CA ASN A 15 -14.36 6.66 2.55
C ASN A 15 -13.82 8.10 2.46
N ARG A 16 -12.90 8.45 3.34
CA ARG A 16 -12.08 9.65 3.27
C ARG A 16 -10.69 9.23 2.80
N THR A 17 -10.33 9.58 1.59
CA THR A 17 -9.14 9.07 0.91
C THR A 17 -8.03 10.12 0.86
N GLY A 18 -6.86 9.75 1.37
CA GLY A 18 -5.63 10.54 1.25
C GLY A 18 -4.95 10.30 -0.10
N ILE A 19 -4.38 11.36 -0.69
CA ILE A 19 -3.58 11.30 -1.92
C ILE A 19 -2.29 12.07 -1.71
N CYS A 20 -1.13 11.44 -1.91
CA CYS A 20 0.19 12.05 -1.79
C CYS A 20 1.00 11.80 -3.05
N LYS A 21 1.55 12.86 -3.67
CA LYS A 21 2.50 12.77 -4.79
C LYS A 21 3.87 13.25 -4.34
N ILE A 22 4.90 12.44 -4.61
CA ILE A 22 6.31 12.76 -4.37
C ILE A 22 7.06 12.72 -5.68
N GLU A 23 7.79 13.78 -5.98
CA GLU A 23 8.74 13.87 -7.09
C GLU A 23 10.16 13.67 -6.56
N TRP A 24 10.89 12.72 -7.18
CA TRP A 24 12.21 12.25 -6.74
C TRP A 24 13.30 12.84 -7.64
N GLY A 25 14.13 13.68 -7.08
CA GLY A 25 15.35 14.17 -7.72
C GLY A 25 16.57 13.29 -7.41
N SER A 26 17.75 13.73 -7.82
CA SER A 26 19.01 13.03 -7.57
C SER A 26 19.49 13.12 -6.11
N THR A 27 19.12 14.17 -5.39
CA THR A 27 19.58 14.41 -4.01
C THR A 27 18.44 14.78 -3.05
N SER A 28 17.23 14.94 -3.57
CA SER A 28 16.07 15.33 -2.76
C SER A 28 14.78 14.79 -3.36
N ALA A 29 13.76 14.69 -2.53
CA ALA A 29 12.39 14.37 -2.93
C ALA A 29 11.47 15.51 -2.49
N THR A 30 10.45 15.80 -3.30
CA THR A 30 9.53 16.90 -3.05
C THR A 30 8.09 16.41 -3.02
N ILE A 31 7.39 16.65 -1.92
CA ILE A 31 5.95 16.45 -1.83
C ILE A 31 5.29 17.60 -2.63
N THR A 32 4.71 17.26 -3.78
CA THR A 32 4.09 18.23 -4.69
C THR A 32 2.57 18.26 -4.60
N ARG A 33 1.98 17.18 -4.09
CA ARG A 33 0.53 17.07 -3.83
C ARG A 33 0.29 16.35 -2.52
N LEU A 34 -0.66 16.84 -1.73
CA LEU A 34 -1.16 16.19 -0.53
C LEU A 34 -2.60 16.64 -0.31
N ASP A 35 -3.54 15.80 -0.69
CA ASP A 35 -4.96 16.09 -0.64
C ASP A 35 -5.70 15.04 0.19
N VAL A 36 -6.88 15.39 0.69
CA VAL A 36 -7.83 14.45 1.28
C VAL A 36 -9.17 14.63 0.57
N VAL A 37 -9.59 13.62 -0.15
CA VAL A 37 -10.93 13.51 -0.74
C VAL A 37 -11.89 13.11 0.39
N GLN A 38 -12.90 13.93 0.66
CA GLN A 38 -13.74 13.78 1.86
C GLN A 38 -14.69 12.59 1.78
N ASP A 39 -15.16 12.24 0.58
CA ASP A 39 -16.12 11.17 0.37
C ASP A 39 -15.97 10.56 -1.03
N ILE A 40 -15.40 9.36 -1.09
CA ILE A 40 -15.26 8.61 -2.35
C ILE A 40 -16.51 7.80 -2.73
N THR A 41 -17.56 7.79 -1.91
CA THR A 41 -18.83 7.16 -2.27
C THR A 41 -19.61 8.00 -3.29
N THR A 42 -19.22 9.27 -3.45
CA THR A 42 -19.73 10.15 -4.49
C THR A 42 -18.97 9.95 -5.80
N GLU A 43 -19.67 10.04 -6.94
CA GLU A 43 -19.07 9.98 -8.26
C GLU A 43 -17.87 10.95 -8.40
N LYS A 44 -18.05 12.20 -7.96
CA LYS A 44 -17.00 13.22 -7.98
C LYS A 44 -15.77 12.83 -7.14
N GLY A 45 -15.99 12.28 -5.94
CA GLY A 45 -14.90 11.85 -5.07
C GLY A 45 -14.15 10.67 -5.67
N TRP A 46 -14.86 9.69 -6.19
CA TRP A 46 -14.28 8.54 -6.88
C TRP A 46 -13.47 8.94 -8.12
N ASP A 47 -14.01 9.84 -8.95
CA ASP A 47 -13.32 10.33 -10.15
C ASP A 47 -11.99 11.01 -9.83
N ILE A 48 -11.87 11.73 -8.72
CA ILE A 48 -10.60 12.35 -8.30
C ILE A 48 -9.55 11.29 -8.03
N VAL A 49 -9.90 10.22 -7.32
CA VAL A 49 -8.98 9.11 -7.02
C VAL A 49 -8.60 8.36 -8.28
N LYS A 50 -9.60 8.00 -9.08
CA LYS A 50 -9.44 7.30 -10.35
C LYS A 50 -8.53 8.07 -11.32
N GLN A 51 -8.78 9.36 -11.51
CA GLN A 51 -7.94 10.21 -12.38
C GLN A 51 -6.49 10.25 -11.90
N ALA A 52 -6.25 10.32 -10.58
CA ALA A 52 -4.89 10.33 -10.04
C ALA A 52 -4.14 9.02 -10.38
N VAL A 53 -4.80 7.86 -10.25
CA VAL A 53 -4.19 6.55 -10.58
C VAL A 53 -3.98 6.39 -12.08
N VAL A 54 -4.97 6.78 -12.91
CA VAL A 54 -4.86 6.75 -14.39
C VAL A 54 -3.73 7.65 -14.87
N GLU A 55 -3.62 8.87 -14.32
CA GLU A 55 -2.51 9.79 -14.62
C GLU A 55 -1.17 9.17 -14.24
N ALA A 56 -1.06 8.61 -13.03
CA ALA A 56 0.15 7.97 -12.55
C ALA A 56 0.59 6.83 -13.50
N HIS A 57 -0.33 5.96 -13.87
CA HIS A 57 -0.04 4.84 -14.77
C HIS A 57 0.40 5.31 -16.16
N LYS A 58 -0.31 6.29 -16.76
CA LYS A 58 0.05 6.86 -18.06
C LYS A 58 1.45 7.46 -18.10
N ASN A 59 1.89 8.03 -16.97
CA ASN A 59 3.21 8.64 -16.83
C ASN A 59 4.29 7.67 -16.30
N GLY A 60 3.97 6.40 -16.09
CA GLY A 60 4.91 5.40 -15.58
C GLY A 60 5.30 5.61 -14.11
N TRP A 61 4.49 6.32 -13.33
CA TRP A 61 4.70 6.49 -11.90
C TRP A 61 4.38 5.20 -11.15
N TRP A 62 4.97 5.06 -9.98
CA TRP A 62 4.59 3.98 -9.07
C TRP A 62 3.53 4.45 -8.08
N VAL A 63 2.54 3.58 -7.84
CA VAL A 63 1.38 3.88 -6.98
C VAL A 63 1.35 2.88 -5.83
N GLY A 64 1.37 3.37 -4.59
CA GLY A 64 1.09 2.57 -3.39
C GLY A 64 -0.34 2.82 -2.94
N ILE A 65 -1.13 1.76 -2.78
CA ILE A 65 -2.53 1.86 -2.35
C ILE A 65 -2.70 1.07 -1.06
N ASP A 66 -3.18 1.74 0.00
CA ASP A 66 -3.64 1.07 1.23
C ASP A 66 -5.05 0.51 1.00
N ALA A 67 -5.10 -0.59 0.29
CA ALA A 67 -6.30 -1.41 0.11
C ALA A 67 -5.89 -2.80 -0.36
N PRO A 68 -6.59 -3.85 0.06
CA PRO A 68 -6.30 -5.20 -0.35
C PRO A 68 -6.55 -5.42 -1.86
N PHE A 69 -5.65 -6.15 -2.52
CA PHE A 69 -5.75 -6.44 -3.96
C PHE A 69 -6.51 -7.74 -4.27
N GLY A 70 -6.97 -8.46 -3.27
CA GLY A 70 -7.74 -9.67 -3.46
C GLY A 70 -8.31 -10.21 -2.16
N PHE A 71 -9.07 -11.28 -2.29
CA PHE A 71 -9.63 -12.04 -1.19
C PHE A 71 -8.80 -13.32 -0.94
N PRO A 72 -8.89 -13.92 0.26
CA PRO A 72 -8.35 -15.25 0.49
C PRO A 72 -8.89 -16.23 -0.56
N GLU A 73 -8.02 -17.05 -1.17
CA GLU A 73 -8.43 -18.01 -2.20
C GLU A 73 -9.48 -19.00 -1.66
N ALA A 74 -9.27 -19.49 -0.43
CA ALA A 74 -10.21 -20.38 0.23
C ALA A 74 -11.58 -19.73 0.53
N PHE A 75 -11.66 -18.39 0.64
CA PHE A 75 -12.92 -17.66 0.72
C PHE A 75 -13.68 -17.75 -0.61
N GLY A 76 -13.00 -17.48 -1.73
CA GLY A 76 -13.58 -17.61 -3.07
C GLY A 76 -14.15 -19.01 -3.32
N GLN A 77 -13.38 -20.05 -3.01
CA GLN A 77 -13.80 -21.44 -3.10
C GLN A 77 -15.04 -21.74 -2.22
N SER A 78 -15.10 -21.17 -1.00
CA SER A 78 -16.25 -21.32 -0.11
C SER A 78 -17.51 -20.64 -0.67
N VAL A 79 -17.38 -19.48 -1.29
CA VAL A 79 -18.50 -18.77 -1.93
C VAL A 79 -18.99 -19.54 -3.16
N GLU A 80 -18.09 -20.11 -3.94
CA GLU A 80 -18.44 -20.92 -5.10
C GLU A 80 -19.16 -22.21 -4.70
N ALA A 81 -18.71 -22.87 -3.64
CA ALA A 81 -19.39 -24.02 -3.05
C ALA A 81 -20.82 -23.72 -2.56
N LEU A 82 -21.09 -22.48 -2.12
CA LEU A 82 -22.45 -22.04 -1.75
C LEU A 82 -23.39 -21.90 -2.96
N ARG A 83 -22.86 -21.80 -4.17
CA ARG A 83 -23.64 -21.75 -5.42
C ARG A 83 -24.03 -23.14 -5.93
N ASP A 84 -23.39 -24.19 -5.44
CA ASP A 84 -23.75 -25.55 -5.78
C ASP A 84 -24.96 -26.00 -4.94
N PRO A 85 -26.16 -26.17 -5.55
CA PRO A 85 -27.37 -26.53 -4.83
C PRO A 85 -27.31 -27.98 -4.30
N THR A 86 -26.31 -28.78 -4.69
CA THR A 86 -26.09 -30.16 -4.23
C THR A 86 -25.04 -30.28 -3.15
N GLY A 87 -24.26 -29.21 -2.94
CA GLY A 87 -23.14 -29.15 -1.98
C GLY A 87 -23.64 -29.00 -0.55
N LYS A 88 -23.51 -30.05 0.27
CA LYS A 88 -23.61 -29.91 1.72
C LYS A 88 -22.41 -29.13 2.23
N THR A 89 -22.56 -27.83 2.38
CA THR A 89 -21.59 -27.03 3.13
C THR A 89 -21.65 -27.41 4.60
N SER A 90 -20.79 -28.32 5.02
CA SER A 90 -20.55 -28.61 6.43
C SER A 90 -19.73 -27.48 7.06
N GLY A 91 -20.38 -26.39 7.38
CA GLY A 91 -19.74 -25.29 8.09
C GLY A 91 -20.78 -24.48 8.83
N SER A 92 -20.70 -24.51 10.17
CA SER A 92 -21.43 -23.56 11.01
C SER A 92 -21.13 -22.14 10.54
N PRO A 93 -22.12 -21.23 10.50
CA PRO A 93 -21.88 -19.82 10.20
C PRO A 93 -21.16 -19.17 11.39
N HIS A 94 -19.87 -19.47 11.54
CA HIS A 94 -19.02 -18.69 12.41
C HIS A 94 -18.98 -17.27 11.85
N THR A 95 -19.21 -16.31 12.71
CA THR A 95 -18.99 -14.91 12.38
C THR A 95 -17.52 -14.78 11.97
N PHE A 96 -17.25 -14.47 10.70
CA PHE A 96 -15.90 -14.34 10.15
C PHE A 96 -15.01 -13.40 10.99
N SER A 97 -15.61 -12.43 11.69
CA SER A 97 -14.93 -11.51 12.60
C SER A 97 -14.25 -12.18 13.81
N GLN A 98 -14.59 -13.42 14.14
CA GLN A 98 -14.02 -14.18 15.26
C GLN A 98 -13.19 -15.38 14.79
N ALA A 99 -13.00 -15.55 13.49
CA ALA A 99 -12.22 -16.65 12.96
C ALA A 99 -10.76 -16.56 13.44
N PRO A 100 -10.15 -17.69 13.85
CA PRO A 100 -8.76 -17.70 14.25
C PRO A 100 -7.85 -17.26 13.10
N PHE A 101 -6.72 -16.66 13.41
CA PHE A 101 -5.76 -16.16 12.41
C PHE A 101 -5.20 -17.26 11.48
N SER A 102 -5.35 -18.52 11.87
CA SER A 102 -5.01 -19.69 11.06
C SER A 102 -6.04 -20.01 9.96
N ASP A 103 -7.26 -19.45 10.03
CA ASP A 103 -8.32 -19.76 9.07
C ASP A 103 -8.03 -19.11 7.70
N ALA A 104 -7.66 -19.94 6.72
CA ALA A 104 -7.34 -19.50 5.37
C ALA A 104 -8.53 -18.92 4.59
N ARG A 105 -9.79 -19.13 5.06
CA ARG A 105 -10.99 -18.52 4.44
C ARG A 105 -11.12 -17.05 4.79
N VAL A 106 -10.47 -16.62 5.85
CA VAL A 106 -10.59 -15.27 6.41
C VAL A 106 -9.31 -14.45 6.19
N TRP A 107 -8.15 -15.11 6.23
CA TRP A 107 -6.86 -14.46 6.23
C TRP A 107 -6.03 -14.88 5.03
N ARG A 108 -5.60 -13.91 4.24
CA ARG A 108 -4.68 -14.13 3.12
C ARG A 108 -3.29 -14.54 3.63
N ALA A 109 -2.54 -15.25 2.80
CA ALA A 109 -1.17 -15.63 3.13
C ALA A 109 -0.27 -14.40 3.37
N THR A 110 -0.45 -13.34 2.60
CA THR A 110 0.28 -12.07 2.75
C THR A 110 -0.02 -11.37 4.08
N GLU A 111 -1.26 -11.45 4.59
CA GLU A 111 -1.63 -10.87 5.90
C GLU A 111 -0.94 -11.59 7.06
N LYS A 112 -0.80 -12.92 6.96
CA LYS A 112 -0.06 -13.73 7.96
C LYS A 112 1.40 -13.31 8.01
N ILE A 113 2.05 -13.16 6.85
CA ILE A 113 3.43 -12.69 6.73
C ILE A 113 3.55 -11.26 7.29
N THR A 114 2.61 -10.39 6.96
CA THR A 114 2.59 -9.00 7.46
C THR A 114 2.52 -8.94 8.98
N LYS A 115 1.67 -9.77 9.59
CA LYS A 115 1.56 -9.86 11.05
C LYS A 115 2.87 -10.32 11.68
N ASP A 116 3.46 -11.39 11.15
CA ASP A 116 4.71 -11.95 11.65
C ASP A 116 5.86 -10.95 11.54
N ALA A 117 5.93 -10.22 10.41
CA ALA A 117 6.98 -9.23 10.18
C ALA A 117 6.83 -7.95 11.01
N SER A 118 5.60 -7.48 11.23
CA SER A 118 5.32 -6.19 11.88
C SER A 118 4.96 -6.30 13.36
N GLY A 119 4.55 -7.48 13.84
CA GLY A 119 4.04 -7.68 15.19
C GLY A 119 2.73 -6.92 15.45
N ILE A 120 1.94 -6.62 14.41
CA ILE A 120 0.63 -5.98 14.57
C ILE A 120 -0.37 -6.98 15.11
N ASP A 121 -1.02 -6.67 16.24
CA ASP A 121 -2.00 -7.54 16.87
C ASP A 121 -3.38 -7.50 16.19
N HIS A 122 -3.72 -6.37 15.55
CA HIS A 122 -5.03 -6.12 14.96
C HIS A 122 -4.92 -5.80 13.47
N LEU A 123 -4.87 -6.85 12.63
CA LEU A 123 -5.12 -6.75 11.20
C LEU A 123 -6.62 -6.89 10.96
N SER A 124 -7.16 -6.10 10.02
CA SER A 124 -8.54 -6.30 9.55
C SER A 124 -8.55 -7.33 8.43
N SER A 125 -9.40 -8.35 8.55
CA SER A 125 -9.59 -9.33 7.47
C SER A 125 -10.27 -8.70 6.26
N THR A 126 -9.84 -9.08 5.05
CA THR A 126 -10.41 -8.61 3.78
C THR A 126 -11.86 -9.04 3.56
N VAL A 127 -12.33 -10.05 4.28
CA VAL A 127 -13.72 -10.54 4.18
C VAL A 127 -14.69 -9.85 5.14
N THR A 128 -14.23 -8.86 5.92
CA THR A 128 -15.12 -8.06 6.78
C THR A 128 -15.86 -7.01 5.96
N ASN A 129 -17.10 -6.66 6.36
CA ASN A 129 -17.95 -5.71 5.64
C ASN A 129 -17.26 -4.37 5.33
N GLN A 130 -16.39 -3.89 6.21
CA GLN A 130 -15.70 -2.61 6.03
C GLN A 130 -14.62 -2.69 4.94
N ILE A 131 -13.92 -3.82 4.83
CA ILE A 131 -12.78 -4.00 3.92
C ILE A 131 -13.24 -4.51 2.55
N THR A 132 -14.30 -5.30 2.48
CA THR A 132 -14.83 -5.86 1.22
C THR A 132 -15.08 -4.80 0.15
N GLY A 133 -15.65 -3.65 0.52
CA GLY A 133 -15.87 -2.53 -0.40
C GLY A 133 -14.55 -1.96 -0.94
N HIS A 134 -13.52 -1.89 -0.12
CA HIS A 134 -12.20 -1.39 -0.54
C HIS A 134 -11.53 -2.35 -1.53
N VAL A 135 -11.67 -3.67 -1.34
CA VAL A 135 -11.17 -4.67 -2.30
C VAL A 135 -11.81 -4.47 -3.68
N ILE A 136 -13.14 -4.31 -3.73
CA ILE A 136 -13.89 -4.12 -4.97
C ILE A 136 -13.45 -2.81 -5.64
N ASN A 137 -13.42 -1.70 -4.90
CA ASN A 137 -12.99 -0.41 -5.41
C ASN A 137 -11.56 -0.44 -5.94
N CYS A 138 -10.66 -1.12 -5.25
CA CYS A 138 -9.27 -1.27 -5.69
C CYS A 138 -9.16 -2.13 -6.96
N ASP A 139 -9.97 -3.19 -7.06
CA ASP A 139 -10.02 -4.04 -8.25
C ASP A 139 -10.55 -3.27 -9.46
N ASP A 140 -11.57 -2.44 -9.29
CA ASP A 140 -12.10 -1.55 -10.34
C ASP A 140 -11.05 -0.54 -10.81
N LEU A 141 -10.32 0.12 -9.89
CA LEU A 141 -9.22 1.03 -10.23
C LEU A 141 -8.14 0.30 -11.04
N ARG A 142 -7.74 -0.88 -10.61
CA ARG A 142 -6.71 -1.66 -11.30
C ARG A 142 -7.20 -2.12 -12.67
N TYR A 143 -8.46 -2.53 -12.77
CA TYR A 143 -9.07 -2.94 -14.04
C TYR A 143 -9.06 -1.82 -15.08
N GLU A 144 -9.42 -0.60 -14.71
CA GLU A 144 -9.42 0.53 -15.64
C GLU A 144 -8.02 0.94 -16.09
N VAL A 145 -7.03 0.77 -15.21
CA VAL A 145 -5.65 1.19 -15.46
C VAL A 145 -4.86 0.13 -16.22
N ILE A 146 -4.94 -1.13 -15.79
CA ILE A 146 -4.12 -2.23 -16.31
C ILE A 146 -4.85 -3.02 -17.41
N GLY A 147 -6.19 -3.03 -17.37
CA GLY A 147 -7.05 -3.85 -18.23
C GLY A 147 -7.07 -5.33 -17.86
N ARG A 148 -8.12 -6.03 -18.24
CA ARG A 148 -8.28 -7.47 -17.95
C ARG A 148 -7.28 -8.38 -18.66
N ALA A 149 -6.67 -7.92 -19.75
CA ALA A 149 -5.96 -8.77 -20.67
C ALA A 149 -4.46 -8.97 -20.36
N ARG A 150 -3.89 -8.24 -19.40
CA ARG A 150 -2.46 -8.32 -19.10
C ARG A 150 -2.24 -8.88 -17.71
N ASN A 151 -1.89 -10.18 -17.65
CA ASN A 151 -1.36 -10.86 -16.48
C ASN A 151 -2.00 -10.38 -15.14
N TRP A 152 -3.32 -10.52 -15.05
CA TRP A 152 -4.10 -10.08 -13.90
C TRP A 152 -3.54 -10.61 -12.57
N ALA A 153 -3.04 -11.86 -12.58
CA ALA A 153 -2.39 -12.47 -11.44
C ALA A 153 -1.08 -11.76 -11.06
N ASP A 154 -0.20 -11.48 -12.03
CA ASP A 154 1.06 -10.75 -11.77
C ASP A 154 0.78 -9.30 -11.38
N GLY A 155 -0.32 -8.72 -11.85
CA GLY A 155 -0.78 -7.39 -11.45
C GLY A 155 -1.05 -7.26 -9.96
N ARG A 156 -1.46 -8.32 -9.28
CA ARG A 156 -1.65 -8.33 -7.82
C ARG A 156 -0.36 -8.35 -7.01
N LEU A 157 0.74 -8.75 -7.62
CA LEU A 157 2.08 -8.63 -7.04
C LEU A 157 2.66 -7.21 -7.14
N GLY A 158 2.16 -6.39 -8.07
CA GLY A 158 2.55 -4.99 -8.24
C GLY A 158 3.92 -4.75 -8.87
N CYS A 159 4.82 -5.74 -8.87
CA CYS A 159 6.22 -5.57 -9.29
C CYS A 159 6.37 -5.20 -10.78
N THR A 160 5.42 -5.59 -11.63
CA THR A 160 5.44 -5.35 -13.08
C THR A 160 4.55 -4.18 -13.51
N THR A 161 3.50 -3.91 -12.74
CA THR A 161 2.49 -2.90 -13.09
C THR A 161 2.79 -1.52 -12.52
N GLY A 162 3.65 -1.45 -11.50
CA GLY A 162 3.91 -0.23 -10.76
C GLY A 162 2.78 0.20 -9.82
N ILE A 163 1.76 -0.66 -9.61
CA ILE A 163 0.69 -0.44 -8.64
C ILE A 163 0.81 -1.51 -7.57
N VAL A 164 1.10 -1.12 -6.34
CA VAL A 164 1.42 -2.01 -5.22
C VAL A 164 0.43 -1.85 -4.07
N GLU A 165 0.03 -2.97 -3.48
CA GLU A 165 -0.69 -2.99 -2.22
C GLU A 165 0.29 -2.67 -1.09
N VAL A 166 -0.07 -1.74 -0.23
CA VAL A 166 0.74 -1.31 0.92
C VAL A 166 -0.08 -1.32 2.19
N TYR A 167 0.59 -1.34 3.33
CA TYR A 167 -0.07 -1.26 4.63
C TYR A 167 0.71 -0.31 5.55
N PRO A 168 0.32 0.98 5.62
CA PRO A 168 1.03 2.02 6.37
C PRO A 168 1.30 1.67 7.83
N ALA A 169 0.29 1.13 8.54
CA ALA A 169 0.44 0.79 9.94
C ALA A 169 1.51 -0.29 10.17
N ALA A 170 1.61 -1.30 9.28
CA ALA A 170 2.67 -2.30 9.34
C ALA A 170 4.04 -1.69 9.06
N ALA A 171 4.13 -0.83 8.03
CA ALA A 171 5.37 -0.14 7.69
C ALA A 171 5.89 0.71 8.86
N LEU A 172 5.02 1.47 9.51
CA LEU A 172 5.37 2.28 10.68
C LEU A 172 5.88 1.42 11.85
N LYS A 173 5.27 0.26 12.08
CA LYS A 173 5.73 -0.69 13.11
C LYS A 173 7.10 -1.26 12.79
N ILE A 174 7.33 -1.69 11.53
CA ILE A 174 8.63 -2.19 11.08
C ILE A 174 9.72 -1.12 11.21
N TRP A 175 9.38 0.15 10.97
CA TRP A 175 10.28 1.29 11.17
C TRP A 175 10.41 1.74 12.63
N GLU A 176 9.79 1.03 13.58
CA GLU A 176 9.80 1.37 15.01
C GLU A 176 9.31 2.80 15.30
N ALA A 177 8.36 3.28 14.49
CA ALA A 177 7.78 4.59 14.64
C ALA A 177 6.96 4.70 15.94
N PRO A 178 6.96 5.86 16.61
CA PRO A 178 6.16 6.08 17.84
C PRO A 178 4.68 6.29 17.47
N VAL A 179 4.00 5.24 17.00
CA VAL A 179 2.67 5.34 16.37
C VAL A 179 1.57 5.83 17.32
N GLY A 180 1.61 5.50 18.62
CA GLY A 180 0.56 5.93 19.55
C GLY A 180 -0.86 5.67 19.03
N LYS A 181 -1.74 6.66 19.24
CA LYS A 181 -3.12 6.68 18.72
C LYS A 181 -3.31 7.71 17.58
N TYR A 182 -2.34 7.81 16.67
CA TYR A 182 -2.31 8.90 15.67
C TYR A 182 -3.58 9.03 14.82
N LYS A 183 -4.33 7.95 14.60
CA LYS A 183 -5.60 7.98 13.86
C LYS A 183 -6.72 8.70 14.61
N THR A 184 -6.61 8.85 15.92
CA THR A 184 -7.63 9.49 16.76
C THR A 184 -7.09 10.62 17.63
N ASN A 185 -5.77 10.78 17.67
CA ASN A 185 -5.08 11.77 18.48
C ASN A 185 -4.13 12.62 17.64
N GLN A 186 -4.47 13.89 17.49
CA GLN A 186 -3.67 14.82 16.70
C GLN A 186 -2.26 15.08 17.26
N VAL A 187 -2.08 14.96 18.58
CA VAL A 187 -0.76 15.13 19.20
C VAL A 187 0.17 13.99 18.76
N ASP A 188 -0.34 12.77 18.77
CA ASP A 188 0.40 11.59 18.30
C ASP A 188 0.71 11.69 16.82
N LEU A 189 -0.25 12.14 15.99
CA LEU A 189 -0.02 12.40 14.56
C LEU A 189 1.08 13.44 14.33
N CYS A 190 1.04 14.57 15.06
CA CYS A 190 2.10 15.57 15.00
C CYS A 190 3.45 15.00 15.45
N GLY A 191 3.45 14.12 16.44
CA GLY A 191 4.62 13.39 16.91
C GLY A 191 5.22 12.52 15.82
N LEU A 192 4.40 11.73 15.12
CA LEU A 192 4.80 10.91 13.99
C LEU A 192 5.37 11.72 12.83
N VAL A 193 4.71 12.82 12.45
CA VAL A 193 5.23 13.72 11.41
C VAL A 193 6.60 14.26 11.79
N LYS A 194 6.78 14.72 13.02
CA LYS A 194 8.07 15.19 13.52
C LYS A 194 9.13 14.08 13.53
N TRP A 195 8.74 12.88 13.96
CA TRP A 195 9.61 11.70 13.94
C TRP A 195 10.07 11.40 12.52
N LEU A 196 9.14 11.32 11.55
CA LEU A 196 9.46 11.06 10.15
C LEU A 196 10.50 12.07 9.59
N PHE A 197 10.29 13.36 9.82
CA PHE A 197 11.17 14.41 9.28
C PHE A 197 12.45 14.67 10.07
N ARG A 198 12.56 14.21 11.31
CA ARG A 198 13.73 14.46 12.19
C ARG A 198 14.56 13.21 12.44
N SER A 199 13.93 12.13 12.91
CA SER A 199 14.64 10.94 13.40
C SER A 199 15.19 10.08 12.27
N MET A 200 14.57 10.15 11.10
CA MET A 200 15.00 9.36 9.96
C MET A 200 15.99 10.10 9.06
N SER A 201 16.57 11.19 9.54
CA SER A 201 17.52 12.03 8.77
C SER A 201 16.96 12.41 7.39
N VAL A 202 15.63 12.66 7.32
CA VAL A 202 14.94 12.91 6.05
C VAL A 202 15.14 14.37 5.62
N SER A 203 16.37 14.87 5.68
CA SER A 203 16.71 16.21 5.16
C SER A 203 16.45 16.33 3.66
N TRP A 204 16.40 15.20 2.97
CA TRP A 204 16.14 15.11 1.54
C TRP A 204 14.63 15.22 1.16
N LEU A 205 13.69 14.94 2.09
CA LEU A 205 12.25 15.06 1.82
C LEU A 205 11.77 16.48 2.10
N GLN A 206 11.29 17.16 1.09
CA GLN A 206 10.91 18.56 1.14
C GLN A 206 9.45 18.75 0.71
N PHE A 207 8.88 19.89 1.07
CA PHE A 207 7.60 20.34 0.52
C PHE A 207 7.85 21.28 -0.66
N SER A 208 7.02 21.19 -1.69
CA SER A 208 7.06 22.13 -2.81
C SER A 208 6.98 23.58 -2.31
N THR A 209 7.88 24.40 -2.83
CA THR A 209 7.98 25.83 -2.50
C THR A 209 7.17 26.73 -3.43
N GLY A 210 6.36 26.16 -4.32
CA GLY A 210 5.55 26.87 -5.31
C GLY A 210 4.59 27.89 -4.69
N GLY A 211 5.11 29.11 -4.43
CA GLY A 211 4.39 30.21 -3.77
C GLY A 211 4.25 30.00 -2.24
N GLY A 212 4.59 31.02 -1.44
CA GLY A 212 4.78 30.94 0.03
C GLY A 212 3.64 30.35 0.87
N GLY A 213 2.47 30.07 0.29
CA GLY A 213 1.34 29.41 0.97
C GLY A 213 1.28 27.88 0.81
N LEU A 214 1.83 27.31 -0.27
CA LEU A 214 1.67 25.88 -0.57
C LEU A 214 2.36 25.00 0.47
N LYS A 215 3.59 25.28 0.82
CA LYS A 215 4.36 24.55 1.85
C LYS A 215 3.58 24.43 3.17
N TRP A 216 3.05 25.56 3.67
CA TRP A 216 2.30 25.57 4.92
C TRP A 216 0.96 24.85 4.82
N LYS A 217 0.30 24.91 3.67
CA LYS A 217 -0.93 24.15 3.41
C LYS A 217 -0.66 22.65 3.48
N LEU A 218 0.37 22.16 2.76
CA LEU A 218 0.75 20.74 2.74
C LEU A 218 1.13 20.26 4.15
N LEU A 219 1.99 21.00 4.86
CA LEU A 219 2.38 20.65 6.22
C LEU A 219 1.19 20.64 7.18
N ARG A 220 0.30 21.62 7.10
CA ARG A 220 -0.93 21.64 7.93
C ARG A 220 -1.81 20.43 7.65
N THR A 221 -2.00 20.07 6.38
CA THR A 221 -2.77 18.90 5.98
C THR A 221 -2.16 17.64 6.58
N LEU A 222 -0.85 17.46 6.44
CA LEU A 222 -0.12 16.31 6.97
C LEU A 222 -0.23 16.17 8.51
N MET A 223 -0.19 17.30 9.22
CA MET A 223 -0.25 17.35 10.69
C MET A 223 -1.69 17.23 11.24
N SER A 224 -2.71 17.33 10.42
CA SER A 224 -4.12 17.36 10.85
C SER A 224 -4.98 16.24 10.30
N LYS A 225 -4.47 15.45 9.35
CA LYS A 225 -5.22 14.41 8.64
C LYS A 225 -4.38 13.13 8.58
N ASP A 226 -4.82 12.11 9.31
CA ASP A 226 -4.21 10.78 9.31
C ASP A 226 -4.21 10.14 7.91
N ASP A 227 -5.31 10.29 7.14
CA ASP A 227 -5.36 9.78 5.77
C ASP A 227 -4.26 10.40 4.88
N ALA A 228 -3.94 11.69 5.08
CA ALA A 228 -2.86 12.35 4.34
C ALA A 228 -1.48 11.80 4.75
N PHE A 229 -1.31 11.48 6.04
CA PHE A 229 -0.08 10.87 6.54
C PHE A 229 0.06 9.43 6.02
N ASP A 230 -0.99 8.62 6.09
CA ASP A 230 -0.98 7.26 5.57
C ASP A 230 -0.73 7.24 4.04
N ALA A 231 -1.31 8.18 3.29
CA ALA A 231 -0.99 8.35 1.86
C ALA A 231 0.48 8.72 1.62
N LEU A 232 1.11 9.51 2.49
CA LEU A 232 2.56 9.77 2.41
C LEU A 232 3.35 8.47 2.61
N ILE A 233 3.01 7.67 3.61
CA ILE A 233 3.65 6.36 3.83
C ILE A 233 3.46 5.45 2.61
N CYS A 234 2.26 5.41 2.01
CA CYS A 234 2.00 4.68 0.77
C CYS A 234 2.95 5.09 -0.36
N ALA A 235 3.17 6.41 -0.57
CA ALA A 235 4.07 6.91 -1.59
C ALA A 235 5.54 6.53 -1.33
N LEU A 236 5.97 6.51 -0.06
CA LEU A 236 7.31 6.06 0.34
C LEU A 236 7.51 4.56 0.07
N ILE A 237 6.51 3.71 0.39
CA ILE A 237 6.58 2.27 0.08
C ILE A 237 6.57 2.03 -1.44
N ALA A 238 5.77 2.79 -2.20
CA ALA A 238 5.80 2.73 -3.66
C ALA A 238 7.21 3.03 -4.22
N ARG A 239 7.94 3.98 -3.61
CA ARG A 239 9.34 4.24 -3.95
C ARG A 239 10.22 3.03 -3.68
N LEU A 240 10.12 2.42 -2.48
CA LEU A 240 10.86 1.21 -2.14
C LEU A 240 10.58 0.07 -3.14
N ALA A 241 9.31 -0.11 -3.52
CA ALA A 241 8.93 -1.13 -4.49
C ALA A 241 9.50 -0.87 -5.89
N SER A 242 9.76 0.41 -6.24
CA SER A 242 10.31 0.81 -7.54
C SER A 242 11.83 0.70 -7.62
N LEU A 243 12.52 0.57 -6.50
CA LEU A 243 13.99 0.50 -6.49
C LEU A 243 14.50 -0.74 -7.22
N PRO A 244 15.70 -0.66 -7.84
CA PRO A 244 16.36 -1.84 -8.38
C PRO A 244 16.50 -2.94 -7.34
N GLY A 245 16.08 -4.15 -7.71
CA GLY A 245 16.04 -5.25 -6.75
C GLY A 245 14.76 -5.34 -5.93
N GLY A 246 13.86 -4.35 -6.02
CA GLY A 246 12.54 -4.35 -5.40
C GLY A 246 12.51 -4.91 -3.97
N PRO A 247 13.11 -4.23 -2.96
CA PRO A 247 13.31 -4.82 -1.62
C PRO A 247 12.01 -5.26 -0.94
N THR A 248 10.88 -4.81 -1.47
CA THR A 248 9.55 -5.17 -0.99
C THR A 248 8.89 -6.27 -1.84
N CYS A 249 9.53 -6.70 -2.92
CA CYS A 249 8.96 -7.66 -3.88
C CYS A 249 9.03 -9.10 -3.32
N PRO A 250 7.96 -9.91 -3.45
CA PRO A 250 7.94 -11.28 -2.93
C PRO A 250 9.02 -12.18 -3.55
N TYR A 251 9.47 -11.87 -4.76
CA TYR A 251 10.53 -12.64 -5.44
C TYR A 251 11.92 -12.56 -4.76
N HIS A 252 12.12 -11.61 -3.85
CA HIS A 252 13.34 -11.51 -3.05
C HIS A 252 13.30 -12.36 -1.78
N HIS A 253 12.20 -13.01 -1.50
CA HIS A 253 12.02 -13.90 -0.36
C HIS A 253 12.06 -15.36 -0.80
N THR A 254 12.45 -16.25 0.10
CA THR A 254 12.50 -17.68 -0.16
C THR A 254 11.12 -18.30 0.05
N PHE A 255 10.22 -18.08 -0.90
CA PHE A 255 8.89 -18.67 -0.89
C PHE A 255 8.80 -19.91 -1.79
N THR A 256 7.95 -20.85 -1.40
CA THR A 256 7.62 -22.01 -2.22
C THR A 256 6.78 -21.60 -3.44
N PRO A 257 6.76 -22.38 -4.53
CA PRO A 257 5.88 -22.13 -5.67
C PRO A 257 4.40 -21.98 -5.27
N ALA A 258 3.91 -22.81 -4.35
CA ALA A 258 2.53 -22.75 -3.86
C ALA A 258 2.24 -21.43 -3.11
N GLN A 259 3.19 -20.90 -2.31
CA GLN A 259 3.04 -19.59 -1.68
C GLN A 259 3.01 -18.47 -2.73
N MET A 260 3.86 -18.56 -3.76
CA MET A 260 3.84 -17.57 -4.85
C MET A 260 2.53 -17.57 -5.63
N ASP A 261 1.92 -18.75 -5.82
CA ASP A 261 0.61 -18.84 -6.48
C ASP A 261 -0.50 -18.22 -5.62
N LEU A 262 -0.46 -18.41 -4.29
CA LEU A 262 -1.37 -17.71 -3.38
C LEU A 262 -1.20 -16.18 -3.46
N PHE A 263 0.02 -15.67 -3.50
CA PHE A 263 0.24 -14.21 -3.61
C PHE A 263 -0.26 -13.65 -4.94
N ARG A 264 -0.20 -14.43 -6.03
CA ARG A 264 -0.79 -14.04 -7.32
C ARG A 264 -2.32 -13.99 -7.28
N SER A 265 -2.95 -14.88 -6.54
CA SER A 265 -4.42 -14.93 -6.41
C SER A 265 -4.95 -13.96 -5.35
N GLU A 266 -4.28 -13.84 -4.21
CA GLU A 266 -4.74 -13.09 -3.04
C GLU A 266 -4.22 -11.64 -2.98
N GLY A 267 -3.12 -11.33 -3.69
CA GLY A 267 -2.36 -10.09 -3.58
C GLY A 267 -1.14 -10.21 -2.66
N TRP A 268 -0.24 -9.24 -2.78
CA TRP A 268 0.98 -9.14 -1.97
C TRP A 268 1.08 -7.78 -1.31
N ILE A 269 1.18 -7.72 0.02
CA ILE A 269 1.40 -6.49 0.76
C ILE A 269 2.90 -6.16 0.72
N HIS A 270 3.24 -5.05 0.09
CA HIS A 270 4.61 -4.54 0.07
C HIS A 270 4.96 -3.92 1.41
N LEU A 271 5.92 -4.50 2.11
CA LEU A 271 6.44 -4.02 3.38
C LEU A 271 7.87 -3.50 3.20
N PRO A 272 8.27 -2.48 3.98
CA PRO A 272 9.67 -2.09 3.99
C PRO A 272 10.53 -3.20 4.59
N PRO A 273 11.80 -3.32 4.18
CA PRO A 273 12.75 -4.19 4.86
C PRO A 273 12.97 -3.71 6.30
N LEU A 274 13.41 -4.60 7.20
CA LEU A 274 13.69 -4.28 8.60
C LEU A 274 14.74 -3.17 8.73
N ALA A 275 14.58 -2.31 9.72
CA ALA A 275 15.36 -1.07 9.95
C ALA A 275 16.89 -1.20 9.71
N PRO A 276 17.58 -0.12 9.32
CA PRO A 276 17.22 1.30 9.26
C PRO A 276 16.95 1.76 7.81
N THR A 277 15.81 1.51 7.31
CA THR A 277 15.54 1.43 5.88
C THR A 277 15.15 2.73 5.20
N LEU A 278 15.00 3.82 5.90
CA LEU A 278 14.80 5.09 5.21
C LEU A 278 16.06 5.61 4.48
N CYS A 279 17.24 5.09 4.81
CA CYS A 279 18.44 5.37 4.01
C CYS A 279 18.30 4.87 2.57
N TYR A 280 17.50 3.83 2.30
CA TYR A 280 17.21 3.36 0.94
C TYR A 280 16.31 4.31 0.15
N LEU A 281 15.59 5.19 0.83
CA LEU A 281 14.75 6.20 0.20
C LEU A 281 15.54 7.47 -0.12
N ASP A 282 16.71 7.67 0.49
CA ASP A 282 17.57 8.82 0.20
C ASP A 282 18.03 8.75 -1.27
N PRO A 283 17.61 9.69 -2.11
CA PRO A 283 17.99 9.71 -3.52
C PRO A 283 19.50 9.70 -3.77
N ALA A 284 20.28 10.27 -2.82
CA ALA A 284 21.73 10.30 -2.92
C ALA A 284 22.42 8.97 -2.55
N ASN A 285 21.72 8.07 -1.85
CA ASN A 285 22.27 6.85 -1.27
C ASN A 285 21.48 5.60 -1.62
N ILE A 286 20.95 5.50 -2.85
CA ILE A 286 20.24 4.28 -3.29
C ILE A 286 21.23 3.12 -3.33
N PRO A 287 21.20 2.16 -2.38
CA PRO A 287 22.10 1.04 -2.42
C PRO A 287 21.75 0.12 -3.59
N TYR A 288 22.77 -0.46 -4.20
CA TYR A 288 22.60 -1.54 -5.16
C TYR A 288 22.10 -2.79 -4.43
N ILE A 289 20.80 -3.01 -4.46
CA ILE A 289 20.18 -4.27 -4.04
C ILE A 289 20.09 -5.11 -5.30
N GLY A 290 20.70 -6.28 -5.31
CA GLY A 290 20.88 -7.14 -6.50
C GLY A 290 19.61 -7.30 -7.34
N GLN A 291 19.79 -7.59 -8.61
CA GLN A 291 18.68 -7.70 -9.58
C GLN A 291 17.69 -8.81 -9.19
N CYS A 292 16.41 -8.49 -9.17
CA CYS A 292 15.39 -9.52 -9.12
C CYS A 292 15.36 -10.31 -10.45
N PRO A 293 15.56 -11.65 -10.43
CA PRO A 293 15.62 -12.43 -11.65
C PRO A 293 14.34 -12.40 -12.49
N GLN A 294 13.20 -12.06 -11.89
CA GLN A 294 11.89 -12.13 -12.55
C GLN A 294 11.31 -10.78 -12.92
N CYS A 295 11.57 -9.72 -12.17
CA CYS A 295 11.09 -8.38 -12.51
C CYS A 295 12.12 -7.53 -13.29
N GLY A 296 13.31 -8.05 -13.55
CA GLY A 296 14.32 -7.44 -14.44
C GLY A 296 14.86 -6.10 -13.91
N GLY A 297 14.77 -5.89 -12.60
CA GLY A 297 15.26 -4.68 -11.93
C GLY A 297 16.77 -4.68 -11.74
#